data_91c246c337248ac5697d265db1f053d8
#
_entry.id   91c246c337248ac5697d265db1f053d8
#
_cell.length_a   1.000
_cell.length_b   1.000
_cell.length_c   1.000
_cell.angle_alpha   90.00
_cell.angle_beta   90.00
_cell.angle_gamma   90.00
#
_symmetry.space_group_name_H-M   'P 1'
#
loop_
_entity.id
_entity.type
_entity.pdbx_description
1 polymer ?
#
loop_
_entity_poly.entity_id
_entity_poly.type
_entity_poly.pdbx_seq_one_letter_code
_entity_poly.pdbx_strand_id
1 'polypeptide(L)'
;MPIFVLYGCGLRPFFIIGGIFMSKNTRFLAQAAIIAALYAVLTHLQNLLLPGSATWAIQMRLSEALCVLAFFTPAAIPGLTLGCLLFNITFAAALPLDFVVGSLATLLAAFAMWKLRSVKVGRLPLLGLLMPAITNALLVGWELTVYIGGGFFLNALYVALGELAVLLVPGSLLYLAILRRNLQGKLFSC
;
A
#
# COMPACT_ATOMS: atom_id res chain seq x y z
N MET A 1 21.60 18.08 -22.04
CA MET A 1 22.92 17.71 -21.53
C MET A 1 22.75 17.11 -20.14
N PRO A 2 23.01 15.83 -19.90
CA PRO A 2 23.00 15.28 -18.55
C PRO A 2 24.34 15.57 -17.88
N ILE A 3 24.30 16.29 -16.78
CA ILE A 3 25.49 16.55 -15.95
C ILE A 3 25.74 15.27 -15.13
N PHE A 4 26.78 14.56 -15.47
CA PHE A 4 27.37 13.50 -14.65
C PHE A 4 27.95 14.13 -13.40
N VAL A 5 27.42 13.80 -12.22
CA VAL A 5 28.04 14.15 -10.95
C VAL A 5 28.90 12.99 -10.48
N LEU A 6 30.19 13.24 -10.36
CA LEU A 6 31.20 12.31 -9.88
C LEU A 6 30.90 11.88 -8.43
N TYR A 7 30.92 10.60 -8.16
CA TYR A 7 30.85 10.02 -6.84
C TYR A 7 32.15 10.27 -6.07
N GLY A 8 32.13 11.22 -5.14
CA GLY A 8 33.16 11.38 -4.09
C GLY A 8 32.71 10.64 -2.83
N CYS A 9 33.54 9.76 -2.33
CA CYS A 9 33.36 9.04 -1.07
C CYS A 9 33.22 10.05 0.10
N GLY A 10 32.04 10.10 0.75
CA GLY A 10 31.83 10.87 1.97
C GLY A 10 30.78 11.96 1.95
N LEU A 11 30.19 12.32 0.82
CA LEU A 11 29.10 13.30 0.75
C LEU A 11 27.74 12.61 0.72
N ARG A 12 26.82 13.05 1.57
CA ARG A 12 25.44 12.56 1.62
C ARG A 12 24.79 12.75 0.24
N PRO A 13 24.15 11.73 -0.36
CA PRO A 13 23.53 11.90 -1.67
C PRO A 13 22.36 12.87 -1.56
N PHE A 14 22.51 14.05 -2.18
CA PHE A 14 21.44 15.03 -2.36
C PHE A 14 20.80 14.81 -3.73
N PHE A 15 19.48 14.70 -3.75
CA PHE A 15 18.71 14.63 -4.99
C PHE A 15 18.08 15.99 -5.27
N ILE A 16 18.24 16.51 -6.48
CA ILE A 16 17.69 17.80 -6.89
C ILE A 16 16.39 17.53 -7.66
N ILE A 17 15.24 17.90 -7.10
CA ILE A 17 14.00 18.06 -7.83
C ILE A 17 13.72 19.56 -7.86
N GLY A 18 13.81 20.19 -9.03
CA GLY A 18 13.50 21.62 -9.19
C GLY A 18 14.38 22.57 -8.37
N GLY A 19 15.65 22.25 -8.13
CA GLY A 19 16.58 23.16 -7.42
C GLY A 19 16.49 23.14 -5.90
N ILE A 20 15.64 22.30 -5.28
CA ILE A 20 15.48 22.20 -3.84
C ILE A 20 16.33 21.04 -3.30
N PHE A 21 17.26 21.35 -2.38
CA PHE A 21 18.03 20.34 -1.65
C PHE A 21 17.16 19.69 -0.58
N MET A 22 16.73 18.43 -0.83
CA MET A 22 15.95 17.68 0.17
C MET A 22 16.84 16.76 0.99
N SER A 23 16.69 16.81 2.32
CA SER A 23 17.30 15.84 3.22
C SER A 23 16.67 14.44 3.03
N LYS A 24 17.36 13.37 3.45
CA LYS A 24 16.80 12.01 3.40
C LYS A 24 15.46 11.91 4.14
N ASN A 25 15.35 12.58 5.29
CA ASN A 25 14.13 12.58 6.09
C ASN A 25 12.99 13.32 5.38
N THR A 26 13.26 14.47 4.77
CA THR A 26 12.25 15.23 4.01
C THR A 26 11.74 14.43 2.82
N ARG A 27 12.62 13.71 2.13
CA ARG A 27 12.25 12.86 1.02
C ARG A 27 11.39 11.67 1.47
N PHE A 28 11.75 11.03 2.57
CA PHE A 28 10.97 9.94 3.17
C PHE A 28 9.55 10.42 3.52
N LEU A 29 9.44 11.57 4.20
CA LEU A 29 8.15 12.16 4.55
C LEU A 29 7.32 12.53 3.31
N ALA A 30 7.96 13.15 2.30
CA ALA A 30 7.27 13.51 1.06
C ALA A 30 6.73 12.26 0.32
N GLN A 31 7.54 11.19 0.24
CA GLN A 31 7.09 9.93 -0.35
C GLN A 31 5.91 9.33 0.44
N ALA A 32 5.99 9.30 1.76
CA ALA A 32 4.91 8.79 2.60
C ALA A 32 3.63 9.62 2.43
N ALA A 33 3.73 10.95 2.40
CA ALA A 33 2.59 11.84 2.20
C ALA A 33 1.92 11.64 0.82
N ILE A 34 2.71 11.53 -0.25
CA ILE A 34 2.19 11.28 -1.60
C ILE A 34 1.48 9.91 -1.65
N ILE A 35 2.07 8.88 -1.07
CA ILE A 35 1.46 7.54 -1.04
C ILE A 35 0.16 7.56 -0.25
N ALA A 36 0.12 8.26 0.91
CA ALA A 36 -1.09 8.40 1.71
C ALA A 36 -2.20 9.12 0.95
N ALA A 37 -1.87 10.23 0.28
CA ALA A 37 -2.82 10.97 -0.54
C ALA A 37 -3.36 10.12 -1.70
N LEU A 38 -2.49 9.41 -2.42
CA LEU A 38 -2.90 8.53 -3.51
C LEU A 38 -3.82 7.41 -3.03
N TYR A 39 -3.50 6.77 -1.90
CA TYR A 39 -4.33 5.73 -1.31
C TYR A 39 -5.73 6.26 -0.98
N ALA A 40 -5.81 7.35 -0.21
CA ALA A 40 -7.08 7.93 0.20
C ALA A 40 -7.92 8.39 -1.01
N VAL A 41 -7.30 9.11 -1.97
CA VAL A 41 -8.00 9.59 -3.17
C VAL A 41 -8.50 8.44 -4.02
N LEU A 42 -7.68 7.41 -4.27
CA LEU A 42 -8.10 6.25 -5.07
C LEU A 42 -9.26 5.51 -4.41
N THR A 43 -9.26 5.34 -3.09
CA THR A 43 -10.34 4.67 -2.38
C THR A 43 -11.62 5.50 -2.40
N HIS A 44 -11.54 6.83 -2.20
CA HIS A 44 -12.70 7.71 -2.32
C HIS A 44 -13.25 7.74 -3.74
N LEU A 45 -12.39 7.84 -4.76
CA LEU A 45 -12.80 7.83 -6.15
C LEU A 45 -13.48 6.51 -6.52
N GLN A 46 -12.92 5.39 -6.05
CA GLN A 46 -13.53 4.07 -6.25
C GLN A 46 -14.93 4.01 -5.63
N ASN A 47 -15.11 4.47 -4.38
CA ASN A 47 -16.43 4.49 -3.75
C ASN A 47 -17.41 5.44 -4.42
N LEU A 48 -16.94 6.52 -5.04
CA LEU A 48 -17.77 7.42 -5.82
C LEU A 48 -18.28 6.75 -7.11
N LEU A 49 -17.41 6.00 -7.78
CA LEU A 49 -17.73 5.33 -9.04
C LEU A 49 -18.47 4.00 -8.84
N LEU A 50 -18.14 3.28 -7.78
CA LEU A 50 -18.68 1.97 -7.42
C LEU A 50 -19.04 1.99 -5.92
N PRO A 51 -20.19 2.57 -5.55
CA PRO A 51 -20.59 2.73 -4.17
C PRO A 51 -20.58 1.41 -3.40
N GLY A 52 -19.93 1.38 -2.25
CA GLY A 52 -19.83 0.21 -1.39
C GLY A 52 -18.74 -0.80 -1.72
N SER A 53 -18.12 -0.73 -2.90
CA SER A 53 -17.14 -1.74 -3.33
C SER A 53 -15.92 -1.88 -2.42
N ALA A 54 -15.57 -0.83 -1.67
CA ALA A 54 -14.46 -0.84 -0.71
C ALA A 54 -14.89 -1.22 0.73
N THR A 55 -16.19 -1.44 0.95
CA THR A 55 -16.76 -1.68 2.30
C THR A 55 -17.71 -2.87 2.37
N TRP A 56 -18.00 -3.53 1.27
CA TRP A 56 -18.82 -4.74 1.25
C TRP A 56 -18.07 -5.94 1.84
N ALA A 57 -18.77 -7.03 2.06
CA ALA A 57 -18.17 -8.29 2.53
C ALA A 57 -17.04 -8.79 1.63
N ILE A 58 -17.16 -8.63 0.31
CA ILE A 58 -16.06 -8.81 -0.65
C ILE A 58 -15.47 -7.43 -0.90
N GLN A 59 -14.54 -7.02 -0.04
CA GLN A 59 -13.87 -5.72 -0.16
C GLN A 59 -12.84 -5.76 -1.29
N MET A 60 -13.08 -5.03 -2.36
CA MET A 60 -12.16 -4.87 -3.47
C MET A 60 -11.61 -3.44 -3.46
N ARG A 61 -10.66 -3.15 -2.57
CA ARG A 61 -10.02 -1.82 -2.48
C ARG A 61 -8.89 -1.71 -3.50
N LEU A 62 -9.11 -1.01 -4.63
CA LEU A 62 -8.05 -0.80 -5.65
C LEU A 62 -6.80 -0.12 -5.10
N SER A 63 -6.95 0.68 -4.04
CA SER A 63 -5.81 1.30 -3.34
C SER A 63 -4.87 0.27 -2.71
N GLU A 64 -5.33 -0.95 -2.40
CA GLU A 64 -4.45 -2.02 -1.91
C GLU A 64 -3.42 -2.46 -2.95
N ALA A 65 -3.66 -2.23 -4.24
CA ALA A 65 -2.64 -2.41 -5.26
C ALA A 65 -1.38 -1.55 -5.00
N LEU A 66 -1.52 -0.39 -4.31
CA LEU A 66 -0.39 0.45 -3.90
C LEU A 66 0.49 -0.20 -2.83
N CYS A 67 0.01 -1.26 -2.15
CA CYS A 67 0.81 -1.98 -1.16
C CYS A 67 2.10 -2.53 -1.76
N VAL A 68 2.13 -2.79 -3.08
CA VAL A 68 3.37 -3.21 -3.77
C VAL A 68 4.50 -2.19 -3.68
N LEU A 69 4.21 -0.91 -3.38
CA LEU A 69 5.24 0.11 -3.15
C LEU A 69 6.11 -0.20 -1.93
N ALA A 70 5.58 -0.98 -0.96
CA ALA A 70 6.34 -1.43 0.19
C ALA A 70 7.55 -2.33 -0.20
N PHE A 71 7.54 -2.97 -1.37
CA PHE A 71 8.71 -3.69 -1.86
C PHE A 71 9.87 -2.77 -2.25
N PHE A 72 9.59 -1.50 -2.57
CA PHE A 72 10.56 -0.56 -3.13
C PHE A 72 10.99 0.52 -2.14
N THR A 73 10.12 0.95 -1.23
CA THR A 73 10.44 2.01 -0.27
C THR A 73 9.80 1.76 1.10
N PRO A 74 10.57 1.95 2.19
CA PRO A 74 10.02 1.86 3.55
C PRO A 74 9.04 3.00 3.87
N ALA A 75 9.06 4.11 3.10
CA ALA A 75 8.10 5.21 3.22
C ALA A 75 6.66 4.76 2.88
N ALA A 76 6.51 3.66 2.13
CA ALA A 76 5.19 3.08 1.86
C ALA A 76 4.50 2.55 3.13
N ILE A 77 5.25 2.10 4.14
CA ILE A 77 4.67 1.58 5.38
C ILE A 77 3.80 2.66 6.06
N PRO A 78 4.36 3.81 6.51
CA PRO A 78 3.53 4.86 7.09
C PRO A 78 2.59 5.51 6.07
N GLY A 79 2.98 5.60 4.79
CA GLY A 79 2.14 6.21 3.75
C GLY A 79 0.83 5.47 3.54
N LEU A 80 0.88 4.15 3.34
CA LEU A 80 -0.31 3.31 3.16
C LEU A 80 -1.18 3.30 4.42
N THR A 81 -0.55 3.16 5.59
CA THR A 81 -1.27 3.17 6.88
C THR A 81 -2.03 4.46 7.09
N LEU A 82 -1.37 5.62 6.88
CA LEU A 82 -2.02 6.93 6.99
C LEU A 82 -3.09 7.13 5.91
N GLY A 83 -2.88 6.65 4.70
CA GLY A 83 -3.87 6.72 3.63
C GLY A 83 -5.13 5.92 3.95
N CYS A 84 -4.98 4.70 4.48
CA CYS A 84 -6.08 3.87 4.96
C CYS A 84 -6.81 4.54 6.14
N LEU A 85 -6.06 5.06 7.11
CA LEU A 85 -6.61 5.79 8.26
C LEU A 85 -7.43 7.00 7.81
N LEU A 86 -6.88 7.84 6.93
CA LEU A 86 -7.56 9.02 6.39
C LEU A 86 -8.86 8.65 5.68
N PHE A 87 -8.84 7.60 4.85
CA PHE A 87 -10.04 7.13 4.19
C PHE A 87 -11.09 6.69 5.22
N ASN A 88 -10.74 5.82 6.17
CA ASN A 88 -11.69 5.27 7.13
C ASN A 88 -12.27 6.33 8.08
N ILE A 89 -11.51 7.37 8.45
CA ILE A 89 -12.02 8.48 9.26
C ILE A 89 -12.96 9.39 8.44
N THR A 90 -12.68 9.60 7.17
CA THR A 90 -13.43 10.53 6.33
C THR A 90 -14.64 9.88 5.65
N PHE A 91 -14.70 8.57 5.61
CA PHE A 91 -15.79 7.84 4.96
C PHE A 91 -16.90 7.51 5.98
N ALA A 92 -18.02 8.21 5.86
CA ALA A 92 -19.15 8.15 6.82
C ALA A 92 -19.81 6.75 6.95
N ALA A 93 -19.63 5.87 5.96
CA ALA A 93 -20.19 4.52 5.99
C ALA A 93 -19.15 3.45 6.43
N ALA A 94 -17.94 3.86 6.88
CA ALA A 94 -16.99 2.94 7.47
C ALA A 94 -17.51 2.41 8.83
N LEU A 95 -17.13 1.18 9.17
CA LEU A 95 -17.46 0.62 10.48
C LEU A 95 -16.74 1.39 11.59
N PRO A 96 -17.31 1.44 12.81
CA PRO A 96 -16.75 2.25 13.90
C PRO A 96 -15.31 1.92 14.29
N LEU A 97 -14.86 0.69 14.11
CA LEU A 97 -13.48 0.28 14.40
C LEU A 97 -12.58 0.21 13.16
N ASP A 98 -13.11 0.40 11.95
CA ASP A 98 -12.37 0.23 10.69
C ASP A 98 -11.16 1.18 10.58
N PHE A 99 -11.24 2.38 11.22
CA PHE A 99 -10.09 3.28 11.28
C PHE A 99 -8.90 2.70 12.07
N VAL A 100 -9.15 1.84 13.07
CA VAL A 100 -8.09 1.15 13.82
C VAL A 100 -7.74 -0.18 13.17
N VAL A 101 -8.74 -1.02 12.95
CA VAL A 101 -8.56 -2.40 12.46
C VAL A 101 -8.01 -2.42 11.05
N GLY A 102 -8.62 -1.68 10.12
CA GLY A 102 -8.16 -1.58 8.74
C GLY A 102 -6.77 -0.94 8.61
N SER A 103 -6.50 0.12 9.40
CA SER A 103 -5.18 0.76 9.39
C SER A 103 -4.10 -0.13 9.98
N LEU A 104 -4.41 -0.90 11.02
CA LEU A 104 -3.49 -1.88 11.61
C LEU A 104 -3.22 -3.03 10.64
N ALA A 105 -4.25 -3.53 9.95
CA ALA A 105 -4.10 -4.55 8.92
C ALA A 105 -3.17 -4.09 7.80
N THR A 106 -3.37 -2.87 7.29
CA THR A 106 -2.52 -2.27 6.26
C THR A 106 -1.07 -2.05 6.75
N LEU A 107 -0.89 -1.62 8.01
CA LEU A 107 0.44 -1.47 8.61
C LEU A 107 1.19 -2.80 8.64
N LEU A 108 0.54 -3.86 9.16
CA LEU A 108 1.14 -5.19 9.26
C LEU A 108 1.44 -5.77 7.88
N ALA A 109 0.51 -5.61 6.93
CA ALA A 109 0.70 -6.01 5.54
C ALA A 109 1.92 -5.34 4.91
N ALA A 110 1.98 -4.00 4.93
CA ALA A 110 3.08 -3.24 4.34
C ALA A 110 4.43 -3.56 4.99
N PHE A 111 4.46 -3.74 6.31
CA PHE A 111 5.66 -4.14 7.03
C PHE A 111 6.12 -5.55 6.64
N ALA A 112 5.20 -6.51 6.57
CA ALA A 112 5.50 -7.87 6.14
C ALA A 112 6.00 -7.91 4.68
N MET A 113 5.37 -7.16 3.78
CA MET A 113 5.80 -7.01 2.39
C MET A 113 7.22 -6.45 2.30
N TRP A 114 7.53 -5.40 3.08
CA TRP A 114 8.87 -4.84 3.17
C TRP A 114 9.91 -5.87 3.63
N LYS A 115 9.59 -6.67 4.64
CA LYS A 115 10.48 -7.73 5.15
C LYS A 115 10.68 -8.85 4.11
N LEU A 116 9.62 -9.23 3.40
CA LEU A 116 9.61 -10.33 2.44
C LEU A 116 10.03 -9.90 1.01
N ARG A 117 10.46 -8.64 0.81
CA ARG A 117 10.80 -8.11 -0.52
C ARG A 117 11.90 -8.87 -1.26
N SER A 118 12.77 -9.55 -0.54
CA SER A 118 13.86 -10.38 -1.10
C SER A 118 13.42 -11.79 -1.48
N VAL A 119 12.30 -12.26 -0.92
CA VAL A 119 11.78 -13.61 -1.18
C VAL A 119 10.94 -13.59 -2.44
N LYS A 120 11.51 -14.06 -3.54
CA LYS A 120 10.87 -14.04 -4.87
C LYS A 120 10.65 -15.47 -5.39
N VAL A 121 9.49 -15.69 -5.99
CA VAL A 121 9.18 -16.88 -6.79
C VAL A 121 9.10 -16.43 -8.25
N GLY A 122 10.12 -16.75 -9.04
CA GLY A 122 10.28 -16.22 -10.38
C GLY A 122 10.57 -14.72 -10.36
N ARG A 123 9.67 -13.92 -10.98
CA ARG A 123 9.80 -12.45 -11.05
C ARG A 123 9.01 -11.70 -9.98
N LEU A 124 8.13 -12.37 -9.26
CA LEU A 124 7.22 -11.76 -8.30
C LEU A 124 7.55 -12.19 -6.87
N PRO A 125 7.49 -11.29 -5.89
CA PRO A 125 7.57 -11.61 -4.47
C PRO A 125 6.20 -12.11 -3.98
N LEU A 126 5.78 -13.31 -4.48
CA LEU A 126 4.43 -13.84 -4.24
C LEU A 126 4.06 -13.94 -2.77
N LEU A 127 5.00 -14.41 -1.93
CA LEU A 127 4.74 -14.52 -0.49
C LEU A 127 4.44 -13.16 0.14
N GLY A 128 5.23 -12.14 -0.22
CA GLY A 128 4.96 -10.76 0.22
C GLY A 128 3.64 -10.24 -0.33
N LEU A 129 3.33 -10.55 -1.59
CA LEU A 129 2.11 -10.09 -2.25
C LEU A 129 0.83 -10.64 -1.61
N LEU A 130 0.90 -11.80 -0.94
CA LEU A 130 -0.23 -12.39 -0.22
C LEU A 130 -0.47 -11.77 1.17
N MET A 131 0.50 -11.02 1.72
CA MET A 131 0.41 -10.51 3.09
C MET A 131 -0.81 -9.61 3.34
N PRO A 132 -1.18 -8.65 2.45
CA PRO A 132 -2.39 -7.86 2.67
C PRO A 132 -3.65 -8.73 2.72
N ALA A 133 -3.76 -9.73 1.84
CA ALA A 133 -4.91 -10.63 1.87
C ALA A 133 -5.00 -11.41 3.19
N ILE A 134 -3.87 -11.85 3.73
CA ILE A 134 -3.83 -12.58 5.01
C ILE A 134 -4.17 -11.66 6.18
N THR A 135 -3.55 -10.48 6.27
CA THR A 135 -3.77 -9.56 7.39
C THR A 135 -5.18 -8.98 7.40
N ASN A 136 -5.71 -8.58 6.24
CA ASN A 136 -7.08 -8.09 6.12
C ASN A 136 -8.10 -9.21 6.37
N ALA A 137 -7.90 -10.42 5.86
CA ALA A 137 -8.79 -11.54 6.14
C ALA A 137 -8.91 -11.84 7.65
N LEU A 138 -7.79 -11.77 8.38
CA LEU A 138 -7.80 -12.02 9.82
C LEU A 138 -8.42 -10.87 10.60
N LEU A 139 -8.01 -9.65 10.37
CA LEU A 139 -8.39 -8.48 11.16
C LEU A 139 -9.75 -7.93 10.73
N VAL A 140 -9.92 -7.64 9.45
CA VAL A 140 -11.19 -7.12 8.92
C VAL A 140 -12.26 -8.19 8.88
N GLY A 141 -11.89 -9.46 8.59
CA GLY A 141 -12.81 -10.59 8.69
C GLY A 141 -13.37 -10.79 10.10
N TRP A 142 -12.54 -10.56 11.13
CA TRP A 142 -12.99 -10.53 12.54
C TRP A 142 -13.91 -9.34 12.80
N GLU A 143 -13.56 -8.15 12.36
CA GLU A 143 -14.39 -6.94 12.49
C GLU A 143 -15.77 -7.11 11.87
N LEU A 144 -15.84 -7.63 10.64
CA LEU A 144 -17.11 -7.92 9.96
C LEU A 144 -17.97 -8.92 10.76
N THR A 145 -17.34 -9.90 11.39
CA THR A 145 -18.06 -10.87 12.21
C THR A 145 -18.71 -10.21 13.43
N VAL A 146 -18.03 -9.24 14.04
CA VAL A 146 -18.54 -8.50 15.21
C VAL A 146 -19.69 -7.55 14.82
N TYR A 147 -19.58 -6.84 13.71
CA TYR A 147 -20.55 -5.79 13.36
C TYR A 147 -21.69 -6.25 12.44
N ILE A 148 -21.40 -7.16 11.50
CA ILE A 148 -22.37 -7.61 10.50
C ILE A 148 -22.92 -9.00 10.88
N GLY A 149 -22.15 -9.76 11.67
CA GLY A 149 -22.50 -11.15 12.00
C GLY A 149 -21.97 -12.13 10.94
N GLY A 150 -22.51 -13.34 10.94
CA GLY A 150 -22.00 -14.43 10.12
C GLY A 150 -20.83 -15.16 10.76
N GLY A 151 -20.28 -16.14 10.07
CA GLY A 151 -19.12 -16.90 10.55
C GLY A 151 -17.80 -16.20 10.20
N PHE A 152 -16.86 -16.16 11.15
CA PHE A 152 -15.52 -15.59 10.93
C PHE A 152 -14.83 -16.12 9.66
N PHE A 153 -14.84 -17.44 9.47
CA PHE A 153 -14.19 -18.04 8.30
C PHE A 153 -14.80 -17.61 6.97
N LEU A 154 -16.11 -17.39 6.93
CA LEU A 154 -16.80 -16.94 5.72
C LEU A 154 -16.44 -15.48 5.41
N ASN A 155 -16.47 -14.61 6.41
CA ASN A 155 -16.09 -13.21 6.26
C ASN A 155 -14.61 -13.08 5.88
N ALA A 156 -13.73 -13.81 6.54
CA ALA A 156 -12.30 -13.86 6.24
C ALA A 156 -12.03 -14.33 4.79
N LEU A 157 -12.77 -15.35 4.33
CA LEU A 157 -12.66 -15.85 2.95
C LEU A 157 -13.09 -14.78 1.93
N TYR A 158 -14.20 -14.08 2.17
CA TYR A 158 -14.68 -13.03 1.27
C TYR A 158 -13.69 -11.86 1.19
N VAL A 159 -13.15 -11.42 2.33
CA VAL A 159 -12.11 -10.39 2.36
C VAL A 159 -10.87 -10.86 1.61
N ALA A 160 -10.40 -12.09 1.87
CA ALA A 160 -9.24 -12.65 1.21
C ALA A 160 -9.41 -12.70 -0.32
N LEU A 161 -10.58 -13.11 -0.81
CA LEU A 161 -10.85 -13.20 -2.26
C LEU A 161 -10.84 -11.81 -2.92
N GLY A 162 -11.44 -10.81 -2.29
CA GLY A 162 -11.41 -9.43 -2.78
C GLY A 162 -9.98 -8.87 -2.85
N GLU A 163 -9.21 -9.04 -1.78
CA GLU A 163 -7.81 -8.61 -1.71
C GLU A 163 -6.93 -9.33 -2.72
N LEU A 164 -7.07 -10.66 -2.85
CA LEU A 164 -6.30 -11.44 -3.83
C LEU A 164 -6.57 -10.98 -5.26
N ALA A 165 -7.81 -10.66 -5.60
CA ALA A 165 -8.14 -10.14 -6.93
C ALA A 165 -7.39 -8.84 -7.23
N VAL A 166 -7.35 -7.93 -6.27
CA VAL A 166 -6.65 -6.63 -6.41
C VAL A 166 -5.13 -6.81 -6.41
N LEU A 167 -4.59 -7.65 -5.56
CA LEU A 167 -3.14 -7.81 -5.45
C LEU A 167 -2.55 -8.60 -6.63
N LEU A 168 -3.23 -9.68 -7.05
CA LEU A 168 -2.72 -10.53 -8.14
C LEU A 168 -2.89 -9.88 -9.52
N VAL A 169 -3.90 -9.05 -9.74
CA VAL A 169 -4.11 -8.42 -11.04
C VAL A 169 -3.51 -7.00 -11.06
N PRO A 170 -4.16 -5.94 -10.57
CA PRO A 170 -3.58 -4.60 -10.65
C PRO A 170 -2.27 -4.45 -9.84
N GLY A 171 -2.15 -5.11 -8.68
CA GLY A 171 -0.93 -5.06 -7.87
C GLY A 171 0.28 -5.66 -8.58
N SER A 172 0.16 -6.85 -9.15
CA SER A 172 1.27 -7.48 -9.89
C SER A 172 1.61 -6.71 -11.17
N LEU A 173 0.62 -6.17 -11.87
CA LEU A 173 0.85 -5.32 -13.04
C LEU A 173 1.61 -4.04 -12.66
N LEU A 174 1.23 -3.38 -11.57
CA LEU A 174 1.93 -2.20 -11.04
C LEU A 174 3.37 -2.54 -10.66
N TYR A 175 3.59 -3.65 -9.95
CA TYR A 175 4.93 -4.12 -9.60
C TYR A 175 5.81 -4.33 -10.84
N LEU A 176 5.30 -5.05 -11.84
CA LEU A 176 6.03 -5.31 -13.08
C LEU A 176 6.27 -4.02 -13.89
N ALA A 177 5.32 -3.10 -13.91
CA ALA A 177 5.47 -1.81 -14.59
C ALA A 177 6.59 -0.97 -13.95
N ILE A 178 6.68 -0.93 -12.61
CA ILE A 178 7.76 -0.25 -11.89
C ILE A 178 9.12 -0.85 -12.25
N LEU A 179 9.22 -2.17 -12.29
CA LEU A 179 10.45 -2.86 -12.67
C LEU A 179 10.84 -2.61 -14.13
N ARG A 180 9.90 -2.79 -15.07
CA ARG A 180 10.16 -2.62 -16.51
C ARG A 180 10.60 -1.21 -16.88
N ARG A 181 10.01 -0.21 -16.23
CA ARG A 181 10.34 1.21 -16.47
C ARG A 181 11.52 1.71 -15.63
N ASN A 182 12.14 0.83 -14.85
CA ASN A 182 13.24 1.16 -13.93
C ASN A 182 12.94 2.36 -13.01
N LEU A 183 11.65 2.48 -12.60
CA LEU A 183 11.19 3.58 -11.75
C LEU A 183 11.71 3.45 -10.32
N GLN A 184 12.07 2.25 -9.88
CA GLN A 184 12.65 2.02 -8.57
C GLN A 184 13.91 2.86 -8.33
N GLY A 185 14.82 2.95 -9.32
CA GLY A 185 16.03 3.77 -9.24
C GLY A 185 15.79 5.27 -9.38
N LYS A 186 14.68 5.69 -10.03
CA LYS A 186 14.35 7.09 -10.22
C LYS A 186 13.55 7.68 -9.07
N LEU A 187 12.60 6.93 -8.52
CA LEU A 187 11.66 7.43 -7.50
C LEU A 187 12.08 7.05 -6.09
N PHE A 188 12.73 5.88 -5.89
CA PHE A 188 12.97 5.30 -4.57
C PHE A 188 14.47 5.11 -4.25
N SER A 189 15.41 5.52 -5.12
CA SER A 189 16.85 5.46 -4.80
C SER A 189 17.15 6.36 -3.62
N CYS A 190 17.74 5.80 -2.59
CA CYS A 190 18.28 6.53 -1.45
C CYS A 190 19.57 7.24 -1.81
#